data_bdbedc98b2b3f176a801991fc11ab672
#
_entry.id   bdbedc98b2b3f176a801991fc11ab672
#
_cell.length_a   1.000
_cell.length_b   1.000
_cell.length_c   1.000
_cell.angle_alpha   90.00
_cell.angle_beta   90.00
_cell.angle_gamma   90.00
#
_symmetry.space_group_name_H-M   'P 1'
#
loop_
_entity.id
_entity.type
_entity.pdbx_description
1 polymer ?
#
loop_
_entity_poly.entity_id
_entity_poly.type
_entity_poly.pdbx_seq_one_letter_code
_entity_poly.pdbx_strand_id
1 'polypeptide(L)'
;HDDIRVDYIYTVLVAAADAVSASRPGARRETLERYVKRLEELEALACGFPGVRQAYAVQAGREVRVVVDSGQVNDREAAAMCKEVAKAIEETMTYPGEIRVTVLRETKVVEYAK
;
A
#
# COMPACT_ATOMS: atom_id res chain seq x y z
N HIS A 1 -9.75 -2.75 -6.04
CA HIS A 1 -10.49 -1.67 -6.70
C HIS A 1 -10.05 -0.32 -6.19
N ASP A 2 -9.84 0.61 -7.10
CA ASP A 2 -9.37 1.94 -6.74
C ASP A 2 -10.36 2.68 -5.85
N ASP A 3 -11.66 2.55 -6.10
CA ASP A 3 -12.70 3.19 -5.31
C ASP A 3 -12.67 2.71 -3.85
N ILE A 4 -12.51 1.40 -3.65
CA ILE A 4 -12.44 0.82 -2.30
C ILE A 4 -11.18 1.31 -1.59
N ARG A 5 -10.07 1.37 -2.31
CA ARG A 5 -8.82 1.86 -1.75
C ARG A 5 -8.92 3.32 -1.33
N VAL A 6 -9.52 4.16 -2.18
CA VAL A 6 -9.69 5.58 -1.89
C VAL A 6 -10.59 5.77 -0.68
N ASP A 7 -11.71 5.06 -0.61
CA ASP A 7 -12.62 5.13 0.52
C ASP A 7 -11.93 4.71 1.81
N TYR A 8 -11.12 3.65 1.76
CA TYR A 8 -10.40 3.18 2.92
C TYR A 8 -9.42 4.24 3.43
N ILE A 9 -8.63 4.83 2.54
CA ILE A 9 -7.67 5.86 2.90
C ILE A 9 -8.39 7.07 3.47
N TYR A 10 -9.49 7.48 2.87
CA TYR A 10 -10.28 8.60 3.36
C TYR A 10 -10.80 8.36 4.76
N THR A 11 -11.34 7.18 5.00
CA THR A 11 -11.86 6.80 6.32
C THR A 11 -10.77 6.84 7.38
N VAL A 12 -9.58 6.32 7.06
CA VAL A 12 -8.45 6.33 7.97
C VAL A 12 -7.99 7.75 8.24
N LEU A 13 -7.98 8.62 7.23
CA LEU A 13 -7.60 10.02 7.40
C LEU A 13 -8.58 10.75 8.32
N VAL A 14 -9.88 10.49 8.17
CA VAL A 14 -10.89 11.08 9.05
C VAL A 14 -10.68 10.62 10.49
N ALA A 15 -10.44 9.33 10.70
CA ALA A 15 -10.19 8.80 12.03
C ALA A 15 -8.92 9.40 12.65
N ALA A 16 -7.87 9.55 11.82
CA ALA A 16 -6.62 10.16 12.28
C ALA A 16 -6.83 11.64 12.65
N ALA A 17 -7.65 12.36 11.88
CA ALA A 17 -7.96 13.74 12.16
C ALA A 17 -8.71 13.88 13.49
N ASP A 18 -9.63 12.98 13.78
CA ASP A 18 -10.36 12.98 15.05
C ASP A 18 -9.46 12.71 16.24
N ALA A 19 -8.41 11.92 16.03
CA ALA A 19 -7.47 11.57 17.08
C ALA A 19 -6.46 12.68 17.39
N VAL A 20 -6.27 13.62 16.47
CA VAL A 20 -5.33 14.74 16.62
C VAL A 20 -6.02 15.88 17.36
N SER A 21 -5.26 16.56 18.24
CA SER A 21 -5.78 17.68 19.01
C SER A 21 -6.35 18.78 18.11
N ALA A 22 -7.56 19.21 18.41
CA ALA A 22 -8.22 20.29 17.67
C ALA A 22 -7.65 21.67 17.97
N SER A 23 -6.81 21.81 19.01
CA SER A 23 -6.25 23.09 19.41
C SER A 23 -5.22 23.64 18.43
N ARG A 24 -4.73 22.83 17.51
CA ARG A 24 -3.73 23.24 16.52
C ARG A 24 -4.11 22.75 15.11
N PRO A 25 -4.94 23.50 14.40
CA PRO A 25 -5.36 23.09 13.04
C PRO A 25 -4.20 22.88 12.08
N GLY A 26 -3.13 23.69 12.17
CA GLY A 26 -1.95 23.52 11.33
C GLY A 26 -1.21 22.21 11.61
N ALA A 27 -1.07 21.86 12.89
CA ALA A 27 -0.42 20.61 13.28
C ALA A 27 -1.22 19.40 12.81
N ARG A 28 -2.56 19.49 12.86
CA ARG A 28 -3.43 18.43 12.34
C ARG A 28 -3.20 18.23 10.85
N ARG A 29 -3.14 19.30 10.07
CA ARG A 29 -2.93 19.23 8.63
C ARG A 29 -1.59 18.60 8.32
N GLU A 30 -0.54 19.03 8.98
CA GLU A 30 0.80 18.47 8.77
C GLU A 30 0.85 16.98 9.09
N THR A 31 0.16 16.55 10.15
CA THR A 31 0.10 15.13 10.52
C THR A 31 -0.60 14.32 9.45
N LEU A 32 -1.71 14.82 8.92
CA LEU A 32 -2.44 14.15 7.84
C LEU A 32 -1.60 14.09 6.56
N GLU A 33 -0.93 15.18 6.22
CA GLU A 33 -0.09 15.23 5.03
C GLU A 33 1.05 14.22 5.11
N ARG A 34 1.70 14.10 6.27
CA ARG A 34 2.76 13.11 6.50
C ARG A 34 2.21 11.69 6.39
N TYR A 35 1.01 11.48 6.92
CA TYR A 35 0.37 10.18 6.88
C TYR A 35 0.09 9.75 5.44
N VAL A 36 -0.53 10.62 4.66
CA VAL A 36 -0.83 10.35 3.25
C VAL A 36 0.46 10.12 2.46
N LYS A 37 1.46 10.97 2.68
CA LYS A 37 2.73 10.83 2.00
C LYS A 37 3.40 9.50 2.30
N ARG A 38 3.31 9.04 3.54
CA ARG A 38 3.87 7.75 3.95
C ARG A 38 3.20 6.60 3.22
N LEU A 39 1.86 6.64 3.11
CA LEU A 39 1.13 5.62 2.37
C LEU A 39 1.51 5.62 0.89
N GLU A 40 1.62 6.81 0.30
CA GLU A 40 2.00 6.95 -1.09
C GLU A 40 3.42 6.44 -1.35
N GLU A 41 4.35 6.73 -0.46
CA GLU A 41 5.73 6.26 -0.57
C GLU A 41 5.79 4.73 -0.48
N LEU A 42 5.00 4.14 0.40
CA LEU A 42 4.93 2.69 0.56
C LEU A 42 4.41 2.03 -0.72
N GLU A 43 3.33 2.58 -1.28
CA GLU A 43 2.76 2.08 -2.52
C GLU A 43 3.71 2.25 -3.71
N ALA A 44 4.35 3.42 -3.79
CA ALA A 44 5.29 3.70 -4.87
C ALA A 44 6.50 2.77 -4.83
N LEU A 45 7.01 2.51 -3.63
CA LEU A 45 8.13 1.60 -3.45
C LEU A 45 7.78 0.20 -3.96
N ALA A 46 6.62 -0.31 -3.58
CA ALA A 46 6.18 -1.63 -3.99
C ALA A 46 5.91 -1.69 -5.49
N CYS A 47 5.34 -0.65 -6.08
CA CYS A 47 5.07 -0.58 -7.51
C CYS A 47 6.33 -0.52 -8.37
N GLY A 48 7.46 -0.18 -7.78
CA GLY A 48 8.73 -0.09 -8.51
C GLY A 48 9.35 -1.43 -8.88
N PHE A 49 8.84 -2.53 -8.36
CA PHE A 49 9.36 -3.85 -8.65
C PHE A 49 8.82 -4.38 -9.98
N PRO A 50 9.66 -5.09 -10.78
CA PRO A 50 9.21 -5.64 -12.05
C PRO A 50 8.10 -6.66 -11.87
N GLY A 51 7.10 -6.61 -12.73
CA GLY A 51 5.99 -7.55 -12.70
C GLY A 51 4.83 -7.13 -11.80
N VAL A 52 4.98 -6.04 -11.07
CA VAL A 52 3.90 -5.53 -10.22
C VAL A 52 2.90 -4.78 -11.07
N ARG A 53 1.65 -5.19 -10.99
CA ARG A 53 0.54 -4.51 -11.68
C ARG A 53 -0.04 -3.40 -10.83
N GLN A 54 -0.15 -3.66 -9.54
CA GLN A 54 -0.78 -2.75 -8.60
C GLN A 54 -0.25 -3.02 -7.20
N ALA A 55 -0.08 -1.98 -6.42
CA ALA A 55 0.26 -2.10 -5.01
C ALA A 55 -0.54 -1.07 -4.24
N TYR A 56 -1.01 -1.45 -3.08
CA TYR A 56 -1.79 -0.54 -2.25
C TYR A 56 -1.59 -0.86 -0.77
N ALA A 57 -1.57 0.20 0.02
CA ALA A 57 -1.46 0.11 1.47
C ALA A 57 -2.85 -0.09 2.06
N VAL A 58 -2.95 -1.00 3.02
CA VAL A 58 -4.19 -1.26 3.74
C VAL A 58 -3.91 -1.24 5.23
N GLN A 59 -4.96 -1.27 6.04
CA GLN A 59 -4.85 -1.30 7.50
C GLN A 59 -3.97 -0.18 8.05
N ALA A 60 -4.22 1.04 7.60
CA ALA A 60 -3.49 2.23 8.05
C ALA A 60 -1.98 2.13 7.78
N GLY A 61 -1.61 1.47 6.69
CA GLY A 61 -0.20 1.31 6.31
C GLY A 61 0.53 0.19 7.05
N ARG A 62 -0.21 -0.65 7.75
CA ARG A 62 0.39 -1.82 8.42
C ARG A 62 0.58 -3.00 7.48
N GLU A 63 -0.04 -2.93 6.32
CA GLU A 63 0.10 -3.96 5.31
C GLU A 63 0.19 -3.29 3.94
N VAL A 64 1.04 -3.83 3.08
CA VAL A 64 1.04 -3.48 1.66
C VAL A 64 0.72 -4.73 0.85
N ARG A 65 -0.26 -4.61 -0.03
CA ARG A 65 -0.65 -5.68 -0.93
C ARG A 65 -0.12 -5.39 -2.31
N VAL A 66 0.59 -6.37 -2.85
CA VAL A 66 1.23 -6.27 -4.16
C VAL A 66 0.57 -7.29 -5.07
N VAL A 67 -0.04 -6.81 -6.14
CA VAL A 67 -0.75 -7.68 -7.09
C VAL A 67 0.12 -7.88 -8.33
N VAL A 68 0.33 -9.14 -8.68
CA VAL A 68 1.11 -9.52 -9.85
C VAL A 68 0.28 -10.44 -10.74
N ASP A 69 0.62 -10.47 -12.02
CA ASP A 69 -0.03 -11.34 -12.99
C ASP A 69 0.52 -12.76 -12.85
N SER A 70 -0.38 -13.73 -12.59
CA SER A 70 0.01 -15.11 -12.43
C SER A 70 0.63 -15.72 -13.70
N GLY A 71 0.36 -15.12 -14.86
CA GLY A 71 0.96 -15.55 -16.12
C GLY A 71 2.39 -15.08 -16.30
N GLN A 72 2.82 -14.07 -15.57
CA GLN A 72 4.16 -13.49 -15.68
C GLN A 72 5.04 -13.77 -14.45
N VAL A 73 4.43 -14.01 -13.32
CA VAL A 73 5.13 -14.22 -12.05
C VAL A 73 4.67 -15.54 -11.47
N ASN A 74 5.57 -16.49 -11.32
CA ASN A 74 5.25 -17.77 -10.69
C ASN A 74 5.36 -17.68 -9.17
N ASP A 75 5.03 -18.76 -8.46
CA ASP A 75 5.03 -18.78 -7.00
C ASP A 75 6.41 -18.49 -6.41
N ARG A 76 7.44 -19.02 -7.03
CA ARG A 76 8.83 -18.82 -6.55
C ARG A 76 9.22 -17.35 -6.71
N GLU A 77 8.91 -16.77 -7.85
CA GLU A 77 9.19 -15.36 -8.12
C GLU A 77 8.39 -14.45 -7.19
N ALA A 78 7.15 -14.81 -6.92
CA ALA A 78 6.32 -14.05 -5.98
C ALA A 78 6.90 -14.09 -4.57
N ALA A 79 7.37 -15.26 -4.13
CA ALA A 79 8.01 -15.40 -2.82
C ALA A 79 9.29 -14.55 -2.72
N ALA A 80 10.11 -14.57 -3.77
CA ALA A 80 11.32 -13.76 -3.81
C ALA A 80 10.98 -12.26 -3.79
N MET A 81 9.99 -11.85 -4.56
CA MET A 81 9.53 -10.47 -4.61
C MET A 81 9.05 -10.01 -3.24
N CYS A 82 8.31 -10.87 -2.54
CA CYS A 82 7.81 -10.56 -1.21
C CYS A 82 8.94 -10.21 -0.24
N LYS A 83 10.02 -11.00 -0.27
CA LYS A 83 11.20 -10.73 0.55
C LYS A 83 11.91 -9.45 0.13
N GLU A 84 12.02 -9.21 -1.17
CA GLU A 84 12.69 -8.02 -1.67
C GLU A 84 11.92 -6.74 -1.34
N VAL A 85 10.60 -6.77 -1.44
CA VAL A 85 9.77 -5.63 -1.06
C VAL A 85 9.92 -5.35 0.44
N ALA A 86 9.84 -6.39 1.27
CA ALA A 86 9.99 -6.23 2.71
C ALA A 86 11.35 -5.63 3.05
N LYS A 87 12.40 -6.11 2.42
CA LYS A 87 13.75 -5.59 2.65
C LYS A 87 13.88 -4.14 2.21
N ALA A 88 13.31 -3.80 1.06
CA ALA A 88 13.34 -2.43 0.57
C ALA A 88 12.62 -1.47 1.52
N ILE A 89 11.49 -1.91 2.09
CA ILE A 89 10.76 -1.12 3.06
C ILE A 89 11.61 -0.89 4.31
N GLU A 90 12.25 -1.93 4.82
CA GLU A 90 13.11 -1.81 6.00
C GLU A 90 14.27 -0.84 5.77
N GLU A 91 14.87 -0.88 4.60
CA GLU A 91 16.03 -0.06 4.27
C GLU A 91 15.68 1.39 3.95
N THR A 92 14.48 1.61 3.42
CA THR A 92 14.11 2.92 2.86
C THR A 92 13.22 3.73 3.77
N MET A 93 12.38 3.07 4.56
CA MET A 93 11.38 3.74 5.37
C MET A 93 11.59 3.51 6.86
N THR A 94 11.38 4.56 7.65
CA THR A 94 11.39 4.43 9.10
C THR A 94 9.95 4.20 9.55
N TYR A 95 9.71 3.05 10.15
CA TYR A 95 8.36 2.66 10.56
C TYR A 95 8.37 2.16 11.99
N PRO A 96 7.43 2.61 12.81
CA PRO A 96 7.30 2.09 14.17
C PRO A 96 6.52 0.78 14.16
N GLY A 97 7.20 -0.34 14.05
CA GLY A 97 6.56 -1.64 14.05
C GLY A 97 6.72 -2.39 12.73
N GLU A 98 5.98 -3.47 12.60
CA GLU A 98 6.06 -4.33 11.43
C GLU A 98 5.11 -3.88 10.34
N ILE A 99 5.53 -4.07 9.10
CA ILE A 99 4.67 -3.92 7.94
C ILE A 99 4.55 -5.29 7.29
N ARG A 100 3.33 -5.75 7.13
CA ARG A 100 3.06 -7.01 6.46
C ARG A 100 3.11 -6.79 4.95
N VAL A 101 3.91 -7.59 4.26
CA VAL A 101 3.95 -7.56 2.79
C VAL A 101 3.26 -8.79 2.27
N THR A 102 2.24 -8.58 1.44
CA THR A 102 1.46 -9.68 0.86
C THR A 102 1.53 -9.56 -0.66
N VAL A 103 2.04 -10.59 -1.31
CA VAL A 103 2.05 -10.66 -2.78
C VAL A 103 0.91 -11.58 -3.21
N LEU A 104 0.05 -11.06 -4.07
CA LEU A 104 -1.12 -11.77 -4.59
C LEU A 104 -0.91 -12.01 -6.08
N ARG A 105 -0.94 -13.28 -6.49
CA ARG A 105 -0.93 -13.65 -7.90
C ARG A 105 -2.37 -13.64 -8.40
N GLU A 106 -2.62 -12.88 -9.45
CA GLU A 106 -3.95 -12.71 -10.00
C GLU A 106 -4.06 -13.32 -11.37
N THR A 107 -5.13 -14.09 -11.59
CA THR A 107 -5.51 -14.56 -12.91
C THR A 107 -6.71 -13.75 -13.38
N LYS A 108 -6.56 -13.07 -14.50
CA LYS A 108 -7.61 -12.21 -15.03
C LYS A 108 -8.12 -12.76 -16.35
N VAL A 109 -9.42 -12.97 -16.44
CA VAL A 109 -10.08 -13.45 -17.65
C VAL A 109 -11.10 -12.40 -18.06
N VAL A 110 -11.05 -11.98 -19.32
CA VAL A 110 -11.92 -10.93 -19.83
C VAL A 110 -12.66 -11.43 -21.06
N GLU A 111 -13.97 -11.23 -21.07
CA GLU A 111 -14.82 -11.48 -22.23
C GLU A 111 -15.72 -10.27 -22.46
N TYR A 112 -16.06 -10.04 -23.72
CA TYR A 112 -16.92 -8.91 -24.07
C TYR A 112 -18.28 -9.41 -24.56
N ALA A 113 -19.34 -8.95 -23.93
CA ALA A 113 -20.71 -9.17 -24.43
C ALA A 113 -20.97 -8.16 -25.56
N LYS A 114 -21.53 -8.64 -26.66
CA LYS A 114 -21.81 -7.79 -27.83
C LYS A 114 -23.27 -7.79 -28.17
#